data_2b62ff34fe941d29d8597a8c619cf649
#
_entry.id   2b62ff34fe941d29d8597a8c619cf649
#
_cell.length_a   1.000
_cell.length_b   1.000
_cell.length_c   1.000
_cell.angle_alpha   90.00
_cell.angle_beta   90.00
_cell.angle_gamma   90.00
#
_symmetry.space_group_name_H-M   'P 1'
#
loop_
_entity.id
_entity.type
_entity.pdbx_description
1 polymer ?
#
loop_
_entity_poly.entity_id
_entity_poly.type
_entity_poly.pdbx_seq_one_letter_code
_entity_poly.pdbx_strand_id
1 'polypeptide(L)'
;MELVDYSYRGFYARFDTVSKTTGSLLMGPDNIVGDDFEVFFKTDSGFVVAWLKNKFGVEVGYFDTDTSRKLQLANGRDQTIRALLAFVAYSDEPDPGCYWGQMALFCFNPAYASEMNAFIDRCALKLGEGIRPNIDFGKQGVEKIFSESEWVPSETVSLPKKEIGFAVLKDHRSISEKMIEQGRARNIGCYVVSWAFIILVVAGIAYALHCAGLF
;
A
#
# COMPACT_ATOMS: atom_id res chain seq x y z
N MET A 1 27.02 22.84 -14.06
CA MET A 1 25.58 22.59 -13.81
C MET A 1 25.36 21.13 -14.12
N GLU A 2 25.44 20.28 -13.09
CA GLU A 2 25.16 18.85 -13.23
C GLU A 2 23.72 18.71 -13.73
N LEU A 3 23.54 17.96 -14.82
CA LEU A 3 22.23 17.56 -15.30
C LEU A 3 21.66 16.58 -14.24
N VAL A 4 20.80 17.10 -13.38
CA VAL A 4 20.08 16.28 -12.41
C VAL A 4 19.24 15.27 -13.21
N ASP A 5 19.61 14.00 -13.13
CA ASP A 5 18.85 12.93 -13.78
C ASP A 5 17.60 12.66 -12.97
N TYR A 6 16.51 13.38 -13.29
CA TYR A 6 15.19 13.14 -12.73
C TYR A 6 14.55 11.89 -13.33
N SER A 7 15.25 10.77 -13.31
CA SER A 7 14.69 9.51 -13.77
C SER A 7 13.59 9.04 -12.80
N TYR A 8 12.38 9.54 -13.03
CA TYR A 8 11.17 9.15 -12.34
C TYR A 8 10.19 8.52 -13.32
N ARG A 9 9.51 7.48 -12.90
CA ARG A 9 8.36 6.90 -13.58
C ARG A 9 7.36 6.45 -12.53
N GLY A 10 6.13 7.03 -12.59
CA GLY A 10 5.00 6.60 -11.79
C GLY A 10 3.90 6.05 -12.70
N PHE A 11 3.27 4.93 -12.36
CA PHE A 11 2.15 4.37 -13.11
C PHE A 11 1.35 3.38 -12.27
N TYR A 12 0.09 3.19 -12.64
CA TYR A 12 -0.74 2.15 -12.06
C TYR A 12 -0.66 0.88 -12.90
N ALA A 13 -0.47 -0.27 -12.25
CA ALA A 13 -0.43 -1.56 -12.93
C ALA A 13 -1.29 -2.59 -12.21
N ARG A 14 -2.01 -3.39 -12.99
CA ARG A 14 -2.76 -4.55 -12.52
C ARG A 14 -1.78 -5.64 -12.11
N PHE A 15 -2.11 -6.34 -11.04
CA PHE A 15 -1.48 -7.61 -10.66
C PHE A 15 -2.55 -8.68 -10.48
N ASP A 16 -2.20 -9.91 -10.79
CA ASP A 16 -3.06 -11.08 -10.61
C ASP A 16 -2.56 -11.91 -9.41
N THR A 17 -3.49 -12.59 -8.73
CA THR A 17 -3.14 -13.44 -7.59
C THR A 17 -2.92 -14.88 -8.05
N VAL A 18 -2.08 -15.62 -7.30
CA VAL A 18 -1.71 -17.01 -7.64
C VAL A 18 -2.90 -17.95 -7.53
N SER A 19 -3.77 -17.71 -6.54
CA SER A 19 -4.94 -18.54 -6.27
C SER A 19 -6.02 -17.74 -5.56
N LYS A 20 -7.24 -18.24 -5.57
CA LYS A 20 -8.35 -17.64 -4.82
C LYS A 20 -8.05 -17.54 -3.31
N THR A 21 -7.39 -18.55 -2.75
CA THR A 21 -7.01 -18.55 -1.32
C THR A 21 -5.98 -17.46 -1.02
N THR A 22 -4.92 -17.36 -1.85
CA THR A 22 -3.90 -16.29 -1.69
C THR A 22 -4.51 -14.93 -1.93
N GLY A 23 -5.40 -14.80 -2.93
CA GLY A 23 -6.09 -13.55 -3.24
C GLY A 23 -7.02 -13.09 -2.13
N SER A 24 -7.68 -14.00 -1.41
CA SER A 24 -8.54 -13.65 -0.28
C SER A 24 -7.77 -12.99 0.88
N LEU A 25 -6.46 -13.25 1.01
CA LEU A 25 -5.61 -12.59 2.02
C LEU A 25 -5.53 -11.07 1.80
N LEU A 26 -5.69 -10.59 0.56
CA LEU A 26 -5.72 -9.16 0.26
C LEU A 26 -6.89 -8.43 0.93
N MET A 27 -7.95 -9.14 1.27
CA MET A 27 -9.10 -8.59 1.99
C MET A 27 -8.84 -8.47 3.50
N GLY A 28 -7.82 -9.16 4.00
CA GLY A 28 -7.46 -9.15 5.41
C GLY A 28 -6.81 -7.83 5.88
N PRO A 29 -6.66 -7.70 7.21
CA PRO A 29 -6.10 -6.50 7.84
C PRO A 29 -4.59 -6.31 7.57
N ASP A 30 -3.93 -7.34 7.05
CA ASP A 30 -2.49 -7.31 6.75
C ASP A 30 -2.16 -6.63 5.43
N ASN A 31 -3.16 -6.34 4.62
CA ASN A 31 -3.03 -5.75 3.29
C ASN A 31 -4.05 -4.61 3.13
N ILE A 32 -3.74 -3.43 3.64
CA ILE A 32 -4.64 -2.26 3.54
C ILE A 32 -4.24 -1.36 2.36
N VAL A 33 -5.20 -0.60 1.83
CA VAL A 33 -4.96 0.35 0.73
C VAL A 33 -3.92 1.39 1.17
N GLY A 34 -2.92 1.61 0.32
CA GLY A 34 -1.75 2.44 0.60
C GLY A 34 -0.60 1.74 1.33
N ASP A 35 -0.75 0.45 1.71
CA ASP A 35 0.41 -0.33 2.22
C ASP A 35 1.44 -0.53 1.12
N ASP A 36 2.71 -0.54 1.54
CA ASP A 36 3.86 -0.79 0.67
C ASP A 36 4.10 -2.29 0.50
N PHE A 37 4.42 -2.69 -0.72
CA PHE A 37 4.73 -4.06 -1.10
C PHE A 37 6.12 -4.13 -1.72
N GLU A 38 6.87 -5.14 -1.35
CA GLU A 38 8.16 -5.43 -1.97
C GLU A 38 7.94 -6.03 -3.37
N VAL A 39 8.62 -5.45 -4.37
CA VAL A 39 8.70 -6.02 -5.71
C VAL A 39 9.97 -6.85 -5.81
N PHE A 40 9.82 -8.11 -6.19
CA PHE A 40 10.95 -9.00 -6.41
C PHE A 40 10.76 -9.81 -7.70
N PHE A 41 11.81 -10.43 -8.20
CA PHE A 41 11.80 -11.09 -9.49
C PHE A 41 12.01 -12.60 -9.36
N LYS A 42 11.16 -13.37 -10.06
CA LYS A 42 11.32 -14.82 -10.21
C LYS A 42 11.47 -15.18 -11.68
N THR A 43 12.29 -16.17 -11.97
CA THR A 43 12.34 -16.77 -13.29
C THR A 43 11.30 -17.90 -13.35
N ASP A 44 10.31 -17.76 -14.21
CA ASP A 44 9.31 -18.77 -14.47
C ASP A 44 9.30 -19.08 -15.99
N SER A 45 9.46 -20.39 -16.33
CA SER A 45 9.43 -20.88 -17.70
C SER A 45 10.34 -20.10 -18.68
N GLY A 46 11.50 -19.60 -18.19
CA GLY A 46 12.46 -18.83 -18.98
C GLY A 46 12.17 -17.33 -19.09
N PHE A 47 11.09 -16.86 -18.50
CA PHE A 47 10.76 -15.43 -18.39
C PHE A 47 10.94 -14.95 -16.96
N VAL A 48 11.41 -13.71 -16.81
CA VAL A 48 11.49 -13.08 -15.50
C VAL A 48 10.20 -12.33 -15.22
N VAL A 49 9.51 -12.70 -14.16
CA VAL A 49 8.24 -12.12 -13.74
C VAL A 49 8.44 -11.35 -12.43
N ALA A 50 7.88 -10.15 -12.36
CA ALA A 50 7.86 -9.35 -11.15
C ALA A 50 6.72 -9.79 -10.23
N TRP A 51 7.05 -10.11 -9.00
CA TRP A 51 6.16 -10.60 -7.96
C TRP A 51 6.03 -9.57 -6.84
N LEU A 52 4.95 -9.68 -6.09
CA LEU A 52 4.62 -8.84 -4.96
C LEU A 52 4.64 -9.63 -3.66
N LYS A 53 5.29 -9.07 -2.66
CA LYS A 53 5.32 -9.58 -1.30
C LYS A 53 4.88 -8.48 -0.34
N ASN A 54 3.99 -8.81 0.59
CA ASN A 54 3.57 -7.86 1.62
C ASN A 54 4.65 -7.74 2.72
N LYS A 55 4.48 -6.78 3.62
CA LYS A 55 5.39 -6.51 4.75
C LYS A 55 5.55 -7.68 5.75
N PHE A 56 4.72 -8.72 5.66
CA PHE A 56 4.83 -9.94 6.46
C PHE A 56 5.54 -11.07 5.72
N GLY A 57 6.06 -10.81 4.53
CA GLY A 57 6.77 -11.79 3.72
C GLY A 57 5.87 -12.72 2.90
N VAL A 58 4.55 -12.45 2.86
CA VAL A 58 3.60 -13.27 2.10
C VAL A 58 3.58 -12.82 0.64
N GLU A 59 3.78 -13.75 -0.27
CA GLU A 59 3.66 -13.52 -1.70
C GLU A 59 2.17 -13.45 -2.08
N VAL A 60 1.74 -12.31 -2.61
CA VAL A 60 0.32 -12.04 -2.85
C VAL A 60 -0.09 -12.10 -4.32
N GLY A 61 0.85 -11.90 -5.25
CA GLY A 61 0.56 -11.91 -6.68
C GLY A 61 1.74 -11.53 -7.54
N TYR A 62 1.49 -11.36 -8.83
CA TYR A 62 2.49 -11.08 -9.85
C TYR A 62 1.95 -10.15 -10.93
N PHE A 63 2.85 -9.48 -11.62
CA PHE A 63 2.54 -8.60 -12.74
C PHE A 63 2.59 -9.35 -14.08
N ASP A 64 1.91 -8.80 -15.07
CA ASP A 64 2.01 -9.24 -16.44
C ASP A 64 3.44 -9.06 -17.00
N THR A 65 3.67 -9.62 -18.20
CA THR A 65 4.97 -9.59 -18.85
C THR A 65 5.45 -8.17 -19.15
N ASP A 66 4.56 -7.28 -19.58
CA ASP A 66 4.91 -5.91 -19.95
C ASP A 66 5.30 -5.08 -18.74
N THR A 67 4.53 -5.19 -17.66
CA THR A 67 4.83 -4.54 -16.37
C THR A 67 6.11 -5.12 -15.77
N SER A 68 6.26 -6.44 -15.77
CA SER A 68 7.47 -7.12 -15.30
C SER A 68 8.71 -6.63 -16.02
N ARG A 69 8.65 -6.47 -17.35
CA ARG A 69 9.76 -5.94 -18.15
C ARG A 69 10.09 -4.49 -17.81
N LYS A 70 9.07 -3.63 -17.59
CA LYS A 70 9.29 -2.23 -17.17
C LYS A 70 10.00 -2.17 -15.83
N LEU A 71 9.60 -3.00 -14.87
CA LEU A 71 10.20 -3.06 -13.54
C LEU A 71 11.63 -3.65 -13.58
N GLN A 72 11.89 -4.65 -14.43
CA GLN A 72 13.24 -5.16 -14.65
C GLN A 72 14.18 -4.09 -15.21
N LEU A 73 13.70 -3.30 -16.17
CA LEU A 73 14.50 -2.21 -16.73
C LEU A 73 14.79 -1.13 -15.68
N ALA A 74 13.86 -0.83 -14.79
CA ALA A 74 14.08 0.08 -13.66
C ALA A 74 15.12 -0.49 -12.69
N ASN A 75 14.97 -1.78 -12.31
CA ASN A 75 15.92 -2.46 -11.44
C ASN A 75 17.34 -2.54 -12.07
N GLY A 76 17.45 -2.84 -13.36
CA GLY A 76 18.72 -2.88 -14.09
C GLY A 76 19.40 -1.49 -14.27
N ARG A 77 18.68 -0.42 -13.95
CA ARG A 77 19.20 0.97 -13.88
C ARG A 77 19.43 1.42 -12.44
N ASP A 78 19.48 0.50 -11.50
CA ASP A 78 19.65 0.76 -10.06
C ASP A 78 18.60 1.74 -9.48
N GLN A 79 17.40 1.79 -10.08
CA GLN A 79 16.29 2.60 -9.55
C GLN A 79 15.64 1.91 -8.36
N THR A 80 15.25 2.70 -7.37
CA THR A 80 14.38 2.24 -6.29
C THR A 80 12.97 2.03 -6.83
N ILE A 81 12.36 0.88 -6.50
CA ILE A 81 10.98 0.55 -6.87
C ILE A 81 10.16 0.51 -5.58
N ARG A 82 9.08 1.31 -5.52
CA ARG A 82 8.06 1.27 -4.46
C ARG A 82 6.72 0.89 -5.08
N ALA A 83 5.94 0.06 -4.40
CA ALA A 83 4.64 -0.41 -4.85
C ALA A 83 3.60 -0.24 -3.75
N LEU A 84 2.61 0.63 -3.94
CA LEU A 84 1.51 0.84 -2.99
C LEU A 84 0.23 0.17 -3.49
N LEU A 85 -0.47 -0.55 -2.61
CA LEU A 85 -1.77 -1.14 -2.93
C LEU A 85 -2.79 -0.03 -3.20
N ALA A 86 -3.33 0.03 -4.42
CA ALA A 86 -4.31 1.04 -4.80
C ALA A 86 -5.76 0.56 -4.65
N PHE A 87 -6.05 -0.68 -5.01
CA PHE A 87 -7.34 -1.34 -4.76
C PHE A 87 -7.24 -2.85 -4.93
N VAL A 88 -8.26 -3.58 -4.43
CA VAL A 88 -8.48 -5.00 -4.64
C VAL A 88 -9.83 -5.21 -5.30
N ALA A 89 -9.89 -6.11 -6.27
CA ALA A 89 -11.07 -6.46 -7.02
C ALA A 89 -11.23 -7.98 -7.13
N TYR A 90 -12.42 -8.39 -7.53
CA TYR A 90 -12.76 -9.78 -7.84
C TYR A 90 -13.43 -9.86 -9.19
N SER A 91 -13.06 -10.85 -10.00
CA SER A 91 -13.73 -11.22 -11.23
C SER A 91 -14.31 -12.62 -11.11
N ASP A 92 -15.54 -12.82 -11.62
CA ASP A 92 -16.18 -14.13 -11.67
C ASP A 92 -15.55 -15.00 -12.76
N GLU A 93 -14.95 -14.40 -13.77
CA GLU A 93 -14.26 -15.08 -14.86
C GLU A 93 -12.73 -14.92 -14.72
N PRO A 94 -11.96 -16.00 -15.06
CA PRO A 94 -12.42 -17.36 -15.37
C PRO A 94 -12.93 -18.12 -14.15
N ASP A 95 -13.87 -19.05 -14.33
CA ASP A 95 -14.37 -19.91 -13.24
C ASP A 95 -13.20 -20.62 -12.53
N PRO A 96 -13.16 -20.68 -11.19
CA PRO A 96 -14.14 -20.29 -10.18
C PRO A 96 -14.05 -18.83 -9.71
N GLY A 97 -13.56 -17.91 -10.52
CA GLY A 97 -13.30 -16.52 -10.18
C GLY A 97 -11.94 -16.28 -9.52
N CYS A 98 -11.43 -15.07 -9.65
CA CYS A 98 -10.11 -14.68 -9.16
C CYS A 98 -10.10 -13.30 -8.52
N TYR A 99 -9.23 -13.14 -7.51
CA TYR A 99 -8.87 -11.84 -6.99
C TYR A 99 -7.75 -11.26 -7.84
N TRP A 100 -7.77 -9.96 -7.99
CA TRP A 100 -6.73 -9.18 -8.59
C TRP A 100 -6.74 -7.78 -7.99
N GLY A 101 -5.76 -6.99 -8.30
CA GLY A 101 -5.73 -5.63 -7.80
C GLY A 101 -4.88 -4.72 -8.67
N GLN A 102 -4.65 -3.51 -8.18
CA GLN A 102 -3.78 -2.56 -8.82
C GLN A 102 -2.80 -1.98 -7.82
N MET A 103 -1.57 -1.83 -8.26
CA MET A 103 -0.51 -1.13 -7.52
C MET A 103 -0.24 0.23 -8.15
N ALA A 104 0.00 1.23 -7.31
CA ALA A 104 0.68 2.45 -7.70
C ALA A 104 2.19 2.18 -7.61
N LEU A 105 2.86 2.18 -8.75
CA LEU A 105 4.28 1.87 -8.90
C LEU A 105 5.09 3.14 -9.09
N PHE A 106 6.20 3.26 -8.35
CA PHE A 106 7.10 4.37 -8.39
C PHE A 106 8.53 3.85 -8.61
N CYS A 107 9.15 4.25 -9.71
CA CYS A 107 10.54 3.96 -10.02
C CYS A 107 11.32 5.27 -10.05
N PHE A 108 12.38 5.41 -9.25
CA PHE A 108 13.11 6.66 -9.13
C PHE A 108 14.57 6.44 -8.76
N ASN A 109 15.41 7.45 -9.00
CA ASN A 109 16.81 7.43 -8.63
C ASN A 109 16.98 7.42 -7.10
N PRO A 110 17.70 6.44 -6.49
CA PRO A 110 17.89 6.35 -5.05
C PRO A 110 18.61 7.59 -4.43
N ALA A 111 19.31 8.39 -5.23
CA ALA A 111 19.88 9.65 -4.76
C ALA A 111 18.83 10.63 -4.21
N TYR A 112 17.58 10.50 -4.62
CA TYR A 112 16.44 11.34 -4.21
C TYR A 112 15.46 10.62 -3.29
N ALA A 113 15.92 9.59 -2.60
CA ALA A 113 15.04 8.73 -1.79
C ALA A 113 14.28 9.51 -0.70
N SER A 114 14.88 10.55 -0.11
CA SER A 114 14.25 11.33 0.95
C SER A 114 12.97 12.01 0.47
N GLU A 115 13.06 12.81 -0.58
CA GLU A 115 11.95 13.60 -1.13
C GLU A 115 10.90 12.69 -1.78
N MET A 116 11.37 11.68 -2.51
CA MET A 116 10.50 10.71 -3.18
C MET A 116 9.70 9.87 -2.17
N ASN A 117 10.33 9.40 -1.09
CA ASN A 117 9.61 8.65 -0.06
C ASN A 117 8.56 9.53 0.63
N ALA A 118 8.88 10.76 0.99
CA ALA A 118 7.92 11.70 1.56
C ALA A 118 6.73 11.95 0.62
N PHE A 119 6.96 12.08 -0.69
CA PHE A 119 5.91 12.20 -1.70
C PHE A 119 5.07 10.92 -1.79
N ILE A 120 5.71 9.74 -1.83
CA ILE A 120 5.03 8.44 -1.93
C ILE A 120 4.16 8.19 -0.69
N ASP A 121 4.64 8.56 0.50
CA ASP A 121 3.87 8.44 1.74
C ASP A 121 2.61 9.33 1.73
N ARG A 122 2.68 10.54 1.15
CA ARG A 122 1.49 11.37 0.91
C ARG A 122 0.53 10.73 -0.09
N CYS A 123 1.04 10.14 -1.17
CA CYS A 123 0.22 9.36 -2.10
C CYS A 123 -0.47 8.16 -1.40
N ALA A 124 0.22 7.47 -0.48
CA ALA A 124 -0.35 6.38 0.32
C ALA A 124 -1.52 6.85 1.19
N LEU A 125 -1.43 8.03 1.79
CA LEU A 125 -2.53 8.64 2.54
C LEU A 125 -3.72 8.92 1.63
N LYS A 126 -3.50 9.49 0.44
CA LYS A 126 -4.57 9.77 -0.54
C LYS A 126 -5.24 8.49 -1.04
N LEU A 127 -4.46 7.45 -1.34
CA LEU A 127 -5.00 6.13 -1.66
C LEU A 127 -5.88 5.59 -0.52
N GLY A 128 -5.43 5.73 0.72
CA GLY A 128 -6.21 5.35 1.90
C GLY A 128 -7.54 6.10 2.07
N GLU A 129 -7.64 7.32 1.52
CA GLU A 129 -8.87 8.12 1.43
C GLU A 129 -9.77 7.71 0.25
N GLY A 130 -9.33 6.81 -0.63
CA GLY A 130 -10.00 6.43 -1.87
C GLY A 130 -9.68 7.37 -3.05
N ILE A 131 -8.74 8.27 -2.86
CA ILE A 131 -8.28 9.20 -3.90
C ILE A 131 -7.04 8.60 -4.57
N ARG A 132 -7.06 8.52 -5.89
CA ARG A 132 -5.98 7.93 -6.69
C ARG A 132 -5.27 9.05 -7.48
N PRO A 133 -4.18 9.65 -6.94
CA PRO A 133 -3.48 10.72 -7.63
C PRO A 133 -2.93 10.25 -8.98
N ASN A 134 -2.93 11.11 -9.99
CA ASN A 134 -2.24 10.82 -11.24
C ASN A 134 -0.72 10.90 -10.98
N ILE A 135 -0.08 9.73 -10.91
CA ILE A 135 1.36 9.60 -10.65
C ILE A 135 2.19 9.53 -11.92
N ASP A 136 1.57 9.51 -13.09
CA ASP A 136 2.26 9.58 -14.39
C ASP A 136 2.38 11.04 -14.81
N PHE A 137 3.51 11.66 -14.42
CA PHE A 137 3.79 13.05 -14.73
C PHE A 137 5.24 13.24 -15.17
N GLY A 138 5.47 14.29 -15.95
CA GLY A 138 6.78 14.64 -16.49
C GLY A 138 7.66 15.41 -15.51
N LYS A 139 8.75 15.99 -16.04
CA LYS A 139 9.76 16.74 -15.26
C LYS A 139 9.19 17.83 -14.36
N GLN A 140 8.17 18.55 -14.81
CA GLN A 140 7.52 19.61 -14.02
C GLN A 140 6.90 19.08 -12.72
N GLY A 141 6.30 17.87 -12.75
CA GLY A 141 5.78 17.24 -11.55
C GLY A 141 6.89 16.83 -10.60
N VAL A 142 8.00 16.32 -11.13
CA VAL A 142 9.18 15.98 -10.32
C VAL A 142 9.77 17.24 -9.65
N GLU A 143 9.91 18.35 -10.38
CA GLU A 143 10.38 19.62 -9.83
C GLU A 143 9.48 20.11 -8.67
N LYS A 144 8.17 19.89 -8.75
CA LYS A 144 7.24 20.23 -7.67
C LYS A 144 7.46 19.38 -6.41
N ILE A 145 7.81 18.09 -6.54
CA ILE A 145 8.14 17.24 -5.39
C ILE A 145 9.30 17.85 -4.58
N PHE A 146 10.29 18.45 -5.27
CA PHE A 146 11.46 19.05 -4.63
C PHE A 146 11.20 20.46 -4.11
N SER A 147 10.35 21.25 -4.78
CA SER A 147 10.10 22.64 -4.41
C SER A 147 8.96 22.81 -3.39
N GLU A 148 8.01 21.89 -3.35
CA GLU A 148 6.79 21.96 -2.54
C GLU A 148 6.66 20.71 -1.67
N SER A 149 7.06 20.80 -0.40
CA SER A 149 7.11 19.65 0.53
C SER A 149 5.78 18.91 0.71
N GLU A 150 4.64 19.58 0.52
CA GLU A 150 3.29 19.02 0.69
C GLU A 150 2.59 18.70 -0.64
N TRP A 151 3.29 18.86 -1.77
CA TRP A 151 2.66 18.66 -3.07
C TRP A 151 2.22 17.23 -3.32
N VAL A 152 1.01 17.08 -3.86
CA VAL A 152 0.45 15.84 -4.43
C VAL A 152 -0.31 16.24 -5.69
N PRO A 153 -0.28 15.45 -6.79
CA PRO A 153 -1.07 15.75 -7.98
C PRO A 153 -2.54 15.94 -7.66
N SER A 154 -3.14 17.02 -8.17
CA SER A 154 -4.57 17.29 -8.04
C SER A 154 -5.41 16.45 -9.01
N GLU A 155 -4.82 16.05 -10.13
CA GLU A 155 -5.45 15.14 -11.08
C GLU A 155 -5.57 13.75 -10.47
N THR A 156 -6.68 13.08 -10.77
CA THR A 156 -6.97 11.73 -10.25
C THR A 156 -7.23 10.75 -11.37
N VAL A 157 -6.87 9.49 -11.13
CA VAL A 157 -7.15 8.36 -12.02
C VAL A 157 -8.41 7.65 -11.53
N SER A 158 -9.41 7.51 -12.40
CA SER A 158 -10.65 6.80 -12.06
C SER A 158 -10.42 5.31 -11.86
N LEU A 159 -11.27 4.68 -11.04
CA LEU A 159 -11.34 3.22 -10.97
C LEU A 159 -11.76 2.64 -12.32
N PRO A 160 -11.38 1.38 -12.61
CA PRO A 160 -11.92 0.67 -13.78
C PRO A 160 -13.44 0.72 -13.81
N LYS A 161 -14.01 0.82 -15.01
CA LYS A 161 -15.46 0.81 -15.18
C LYS A 161 -16.03 -0.50 -14.63
N LYS A 162 -17.15 -0.40 -13.93
CA LYS A 162 -17.87 -1.58 -13.46
C LYS A 162 -18.44 -2.34 -14.69
N GLU A 163 -18.10 -3.61 -14.78
CA GLU A 163 -18.59 -4.55 -15.79
C GLU A 163 -19.32 -5.70 -15.08
N ILE A 164 -20.15 -6.44 -15.83
CA ILE A 164 -20.83 -7.62 -15.30
C ILE A 164 -19.75 -8.67 -14.94
N GLY A 165 -19.86 -9.27 -13.75
CA GLY A 165 -18.86 -10.24 -13.26
C GLY A 165 -17.60 -9.62 -12.68
N PHE A 166 -17.58 -8.28 -12.47
CA PHE A 166 -16.46 -7.56 -11.87
C PHE A 166 -16.92 -6.70 -10.69
N ALA A 167 -16.22 -6.81 -9.57
CA ALA A 167 -16.48 -6.01 -8.38
C ALA A 167 -15.18 -5.46 -7.77
N VAL A 168 -15.13 -4.15 -7.50
CA VAL A 168 -14.12 -3.56 -6.61
C VAL A 168 -14.55 -3.84 -5.18
N LEU A 169 -13.69 -4.50 -4.42
CA LEU A 169 -13.98 -4.95 -3.06
C LEU A 169 -13.35 -4.05 -1.99
N LYS A 170 -12.18 -3.47 -2.31
CA LYS A 170 -11.41 -2.63 -1.39
C LYS A 170 -10.72 -1.53 -2.20
N ASP A 171 -11.13 -0.28 -2.05
CA ASP A 171 -10.58 0.88 -2.77
C ASP A 171 -10.18 2.05 -1.84
N HIS A 172 -10.44 1.90 -0.54
CA HIS A 172 -10.07 2.86 0.50
C HIS A 172 -9.89 2.14 1.84
N ARG A 173 -9.37 2.84 2.84
CA ARG A 173 -9.25 2.31 4.20
C ARG A 173 -10.57 2.46 4.94
N SER A 174 -11.11 1.35 5.40
CA SER A 174 -12.25 1.32 6.33
C SER A 174 -11.87 1.91 7.70
N ILE A 175 -12.86 2.20 8.54
CA ILE A 175 -12.62 2.70 9.91
C ILE A 175 -11.76 1.70 10.71
N SER A 176 -12.06 0.41 10.60
CA SER A 176 -11.29 -0.65 11.26
C SER A 176 -9.83 -0.72 10.78
N GLU A 177 -9.58 -0.54 9.48
CA GLU A 177 -8.23 -0.53 8.93
C GLU A 177 -7.43 0.71 9.35
N LYS A 178 -8.09 1.87 9.47
CA LYS A 178 -7.48 3.08 10.06
C LYS A 178 -7.05 2.86 11.52
N MET A 179 -7.87 2.16 12.31
CA MET A 179 -7.52 1.78 13.69
C MET A 179 -6.34 0.80 13.74
N ILE A 180 -6.31 -0.18 12.83
CA ILE A 180 -5.20 -1.12 12.71
C ILE A 180 -3.90 -0.39 12.36
N GLU A 181 -3.94 0.55 11.43
CA GLU A 181 -2.78 1.36 11.05
C GLU A 181 -2.27 2.20 12.24
N GLN A 182 -3.18 2.85 12.98
CA GLN A 182 -2.80 3.57 14.21
C GLN A 182 -2.15 2.65 15.25
N GLY A 183 -2.66 1.42 15.39
CA GLY A 183 -2.05 0.40 16.24
C GLY A 183 -0.67 -0.03 15.76
N ARG A 184 -0.47 -0.17 14.45
CA ARG A 184 0.83 -0.50 13.83
C ARG A 184 1.85 0.62 13.98
N ALA A 185 1.42 1.87 13.92
CA ALA A 185 2.27 3.05 14.13
C ALA A 185 2.79 3.18 15.58
N ARG A 186 2.52 2.17 16.44
CA ARG A 186 2.91 2.15 17.85
C ARG A 186 2.59 3.48 18.55
N ASN A 187 1.33 3.86 18.49
CA ASN A 187 0.89 5.08 19.16
C ASN A 187 1.00 4.86 20.69
N ILE A 188 2.15 5.20 21.26
CA ILE A 188 2.51 5.03 22.67
C ILE A 188 1.42 5.66 23.56
N GLY A 189 0.78 6.74 23.10
CA GLY A 189 -0.33 7.38 23.78
C GLY A 189 -1.54 6.47 23.99
N CYS A 190 -1.98 5.74 22.97
CA CYS A 190 -3.08 4.77 23.08
C CYS A 190 -2.73 3.62 24.04
N TYR A 191 -1.48 3.18 24.02
CA TYR A 191 -1.01 2.12 24.92
C TYR A 191 -1.03 2.56 26.37
N VAL A 192 -0.51 3.77 26.65
CA VAL A 192 -0.50 4.36 28.01
C VAL A 192 -1.92 4.58 28.52
N VAL A 193 -2.83 5.12 27.68
CA VAL A 193 -4.24 5.34 28.08
C VAL A 193 -4.94 4.02 28.38
N SER A 194 -4.72 2.98 27.57
CA SER A 194 -5.32 1.65 27.80
C SER A 194 -4.83 1.02 29.10
N TRP A 195 -3.53 1.10 29.39
CA TRP A 195 -2.97 0.59 30.64
C TRP A 195 -3.45 1.39 31.85
N ALA A 196 -3.50 2.73 31.74
CA ALA A 196 -4.03 3.58 32.80
C ALA A 196 -5.49 3.25 33.12
N PHE A 197 -6.32 3.00 32.10
CA PHE A 197 -7.71 2.58 32.28
C PHE A 197 -7.81 1.23 33.01
N ILE A 198 -7.02 0.22 32.61
CA ILE A 198 -7.01 -1.09 33.26
C ILE A 198 -6.62 -0.97 34.72
N ILE A 199 -5.57 -0.18 35.04
CA ILE A 199 -5.14 0.05 36.41
C ILE A 199 -6.23 0.72 37.24
N LEU A 200 -6.92 1.72 36.69
CA LEU A 200 -8.05 2.38 37.36
C LEU A 200 -9.19 1.42 37.65
N VAL A 201 -9.55 0.55 36.70
CA VAL A 201 -10.61 -0.46 36.90
C VAL A 201 -10.20 -1.45 38.01
N VAL A 202 -8.97 -1.95 37.99
CA VAL A 202 -8.47 -2.89 39.02
C VAL A 202 -8.43 -2.21 40.39
N ALA A 203 -7.94 -0.97 40.48
CA ALA A 203 -7.92 -0.20 41.71
C ALA A 203 -9.35 0.07 42.24
N GLY A 204 -10.28 0.39 41.36
CA GLY A 204 -11.71 0.58 41.72
C GLY A 204 -12.34 -0.68 42.27
N ILE A 205 -12.07 -1.85 41.67
CA ILE A 205 -12.55 -3.14 42.16
C ILE A 205 -11.95 -3.45 43.52
N ALA A 206 -10.63 -3.29 43.69
CA ALA A 206 -9.96 -3.53 44.97
C ALA A 206 -10.51 -2.62 46.08
N TYR A 207 -10.73 -1.34 45.78
CA TYR A 207 -11.33 -0.39 46.71
C TYR A 207 -12.77 -0.79 47.10
N ALA A 208 -13.59 -1.21 46.14
CA ALA A 208 -14.95 -1.67 46.37
C ALA A 208 -14.98 -2.91 47.29
N LEU A 209 -14.09 -3.88 47.05
CA LEU A 209 -13.97 -5.10 47.85
C LEU A 209 -13.50 -4.75 49.31
N HIS A 210 -12.57 -3.81 49.44
CA HIS A 210 -12.11 -3.32 50.75
C HIS A 210 -13.26 -2.64 51.52
N CYS A 211 -14.05 -1.78 50.87
CA CYS A 211 -15.23 -1.15 51.48
C CYS A 211 -16.36 -2.16 51.84
N ALA A 212 -16.45 -3.27 51.13
CA ALA A 212 -17.39 -4.35 51.41
C ALA A 212 -16.93 -5.29 52.53
N GLY A 213 -15.72 -5.07 53.11
CA GLY A 213 -15.19 -5.91 54.19
C GLY A 213 -14.74 -7.30 53.76
N LEU A 214 -14.48 -7.48 52.43
CA LEU A 214 -14.01 -8.75 51.86
C LEU A 214 -12.50 -8.90 51.87
N PHE A 215 -11.77 -7.86 52.29
CA PHE A 215 -10.34 -7.80 52.57
C PHE A 215 -10.08 -7.04 53.87
#